data_e7f62e63dd02ffa1b047381e3e64330a
#
_entry.id   e7f62e63dd02ffa1b047381e3e64330a
#
_cell.length_a   1.000
_cell.length_b   1.000
_cell.length_c   1.000
_cell.angle_alpha   90.00
_cell.angle_beta   90.00
_cell.angle_gamma   90.00
#
_symmetry.space_group_name_H-M   'P 1'
#
loop_
_entity.id
_entity.type
_entity.pdbx_description
1 polymer ?
#
loop_
_entity_poly.entity_id
_entity_poly.type
_entity_poly.pdbx_seq_one_letter_code
_entity_poly.pdbx_strand_id
1 'polypeptide(L)'
;DGADDLFSYLYLVLNKQRFDEPIFTKWLQRKRYLHASTPQVGRAAIDQQIRELLTPITEANPRQDEAFFSKMRHADLERIYKEHFGDASQLTGCILGDLSEAEAKRLVTTYLAALPGDPKAPRRNYKVFNHNSKEQVIERTFEADIAGDAGEVEISFLGDKKLTEREALALSLLQILLQDRLFDELREKDQATYSIAVNTNYTAEPAPSSSLSIHFTTSREKADQLKARTYEILRSMAAGQISQDEYKKVHVPLTLDEVEREKQLGDKLGLDVWIALLSSYAETGVVPSMKAQKQKDEVKIADVTASDVASVLKKLLNEGKRRDIVVKSIAPEDKKWEH
;
A
#
# COMPACT_ATOMS: atom_id res chain seq x y z
N ASP A 1 -9.93 -27.19 21.39
CA ASP A 1 -9.82 -25.75 21.70
C ASP A 1 -9.24 -25.03 20.49
N GLY A 2 -9.82 -23.88 20.10
CA GLY A 2 -9.46 -23.20 18.86
C GLY A 2 -7.99 -22.81 18.72
N ALA A 3 -7.27 -22.63 19.82
CA ALA A 3 -5.83 -22.33 19.79
C ALA A 3 -4.99 -23.54 19.34
N ASP A 4 -5.28 -24.73 19.86
CA ASP A 4 -4.61 -25.96 19.44
C ASP A 4 -4.88 -26.27 17.96
N ASP A 5 -6.11 -26.09 17.50
CA ASP A 5 -6.48 -26.28 16.10
C ASP A 5 -5.71 -25.32 15.20
N LEU A 6 -5.61 -24.04 15.59
CA LEU A 6 -4.86 -23.03 14.84
C LEU A 6 -3.37 -23.36 14.74
N PHE A 7 -2.74 -23.73 15.87
CA PHE A 7 -1.32 -24.06 15.89
C PHE A 7 -1.01 -25.39 15.18
N SER A 8 -1.90 -26.36 15.27
CA SER A 8 -1.83 -27.61 14.50
C SER A 8 -1.91 -27.32 13.00
N TYR A 9 -2.85 -26.47 12.58
CA TYR A 9 -2.98 -26.04 11.18
C TYR A 9 -1.73 -25.29 10.70
N LEU A 10 -1.20 -24.36 11.52
CA LEU A 10 0.04 -23.64 11.20
C LEU A 10 1.23 -24.60 11.03
N TYR A 11 1.37 -25.58 11.93
CA TYR A 11 2.40 -26.62 11.80
C TYR A 11 2.27 -27.40 10.48
N LEU A 12 1.04 -27.79 10.11
CA LEU A 12 0.80 -28.51 8.86
C LEU A 12 1.11 -27.64 7.63
N VAL A 13 0.72 -26.38 7.66
CA VAL A 13 1.02 -25.43 6.57
C VAL A 13 2.52 -25.20 6.42
N LEU A 14 3.29 -25.15 7.50
CA LEU A 14 4.73 -24.90 7.43
C LEU A 14 5.57 -26.17 7.14
N ASN A 15 5.09 -27.36 7.50
CA ASN A 15 5.90 -28.58 7.47
C ASN A 15 5.34 -29.72 6.59
N LYS A 16 4.03 -29.72 6.28
CA LYS A 16 3.35 -30.83 5.60
C LYS A 16 2.55 -30.37 4.39
N GLN A 17 3.06 -29.37 3.65
CA GLN A 17 2.38 -28.90 2.45
C GLN A 17 2.28 -30.02 1.41
N ARG A 18 1.19 -29.99 0.70
CA ARG A 18 0.97 -30.84 -0.46
C ARG A 18 1.17 -30.03 -1.73
N PHE A 19 2.01 -30.55 -2.59
CA PHE A 19 2.26 -30.00 -3.92
C PHE A 19 1.62 -30.95 -4.97
N ASP A 20 0.29 -30.93 -5.06
CA ASP A 20 -0.44 -31.83 -5.94
C ASP A 20 -0.32 -31.38 -7.41
N GLU A 21 0.34 -32.15 -8.25
CA GLU A 21 0.56 -31.85 -9.66
C GLU A 21 -0.75 -31.61 -10.44
N PRO A 22 -1.84 -32.39 -10.23
CA PRO A 22 -3.12 -32.09 -10.89
C PRO A 22 -3.70 -30.73 -10.51
N ILE A 23 -3.50 -30.28 -9.26
CA ILE A 23 -3.97 -28.95 -8.81
C ILE A 23 -3.14 -27.86 -9.48
N PHE A 24 -1.80 -28.00 -9.50
CA PHE A 24 -0.91 -27.10 -10.21
C PHE A 24 -1.26 -26.98 -11.69
N THR A 25 -1.47 -28.12 -12.37
CA THR A 25 -1.83 -28.14 -13.79
C THR A 25 -3.15 -27.39 -14.07
N LYS A 26 -4.18 -27.63 -13.26
CA LYS A 26 -5.46 -26.90 -13.38
C LYS A 26 -5.29 -25.40 -13.12
N TRP A 27 -4.52 -25.03 -12.11
CA TRP A 27 -4.23 -23.63 -11.79
C TRP A 27 -3.49 -22.95 -12.95
N LEU A 28 -2.46 -23.59 -13.51
CA LEU A 28 -1.69 -23.07 -14.64
C LEU A 28 -2.53 -22.92 -15.90
N GLN A 29 -3.36 -23.93 -16.23
CA GLN A 29 -4.31 -23.86 -17.33
C GLN A 29 -5.29 -22.68 -17.15
N ARG A 30 -5.83 -22.49 -15.95
CA ARG A 30 -6.71 -21.35 -15.64
C ARG A 30 -5.99 -20.01 -15.81
N LYS A 31 -4.74 -19.90 -15.36
CA LYS A 31 -3.93 -18.66 -15.52
C LYS A 31 -3.69 -18.35 -17.00
N ARG A 32 -3.29 -19.33 -17.79
CA ARG A 32 -3.12 -19.20 -19.25
C ARG A 32 -4.43 -18.80 -19.94
N TYR A 33 -5.51 -19.45 -19.60
CA TYR A 33 -6.83 -19.12 -20.14
C TYR A 33 -7.21 -17.67 -19.81
N LEU A 34 -7.08 -17.24 -18.57
CA LEU A 34 -7.37 -15.86 -18.17
C LEU A 34 -6.48 -14.86 -18.90
N HIS A 35 -5.20 -15.15 -19.05
CA HIS A 35 -4.29 -14.31 -19.82
C HIS A 35 -4.69 -14.22 -21.29
N ALA A 36 -4.96 -15.37 -21.94
CA ALA A 36 -5.36 -15.43 -23.33
C ALA A 36 -6.74 -14.78 -23.59
N SER A 37 -7.63 -14.81 -22.60
CA SER A 37 -8.95 -14.19 -22.67
C SER A 37 -8.98 -12.73 -22.20
N THR A 38 -7.85 -12.18 -21.74
CA THR A 38 -7.77 -10.74 -21.43
C THR A 38 -7.90 -9.96 -22.74
N PRO A 39 -8.88 -9.06 -22.86
CA PRO A 39 -9.04 -8.27 -24.06
C PRO A 39 -7.77 -7.48 -24.38
N GLN A 40 -7.35 -7.53 -25.65
CA GLN A 40 -6.22 -6.73 -26.13
C GLN A 40 -6.63 -5.28 -26.44
N VAL A 41 -7.91 -4.97 -26.29
CA VAL A 41 -8.53 -3.67 -26.49
C VAL A 41 -9.44 -3.34 -25.31
N GLY A 42 -9.82 -2.08 -25.20
CA GLY A 42 -10.70 -1.61 -24.12
C GLY A 42 -9.99 -1.41 -22.78
N ARG A 43 -10.76 -1.30 -21.71
CA ARG A 43 -10.27 -0.89 -20.38
C ARG A 43 -9.18 -1.83 -19.83
N ALA A 44 -9.35 -3.13 -19.94
CA ALA A 44 -8.38 -4.09 -19.41
C ALA A 44 -6.99 -3.99 -20.06
N ALA A 45 -6.94 -3.71 -21.37
CA ALA A 45 -5.68 -3.48 -22.08
C ALA A 45 -5.00 -2.19 -21.61
N ILE A 46 -5.77 -1.12 -21.39
CA ILE A 46 -5.26 0.15 -20.85
C ILE A 46 -4.73 -0.05 -19.43
N ASP A 47 -5.46 -0.74 -18.56
CA ASP A 47 -5.01 -1.03 -17.20
C ASP A 47 -3.70 -1.82 -17.17
N GLN A 48 -3.49 -2.72 -18.12
CA GLN A 48 -2.23 -3.43 -18.27
C GLN A 48 -1.10 -2.47 -18.69
N GLN A 49 -1.34 -1.61 -19.69
CA GLN A 49 -0.36 -0.61 -20.12
C GLN A 49 0.02 0.36 -18.99
N ILE A 50 -0.97 0.81 -18.20
CA ILE A 50 -0.73 1.66 -17.04
C ILE A 50 0.14 0.93 -16.00
N ARG A 51 -0.18 -0.32 -15.67
CA ARG A 51 0.64 -1.12 -14.75
C ARG A 51 2.09 -1.25 -15.23
N GLU A 52 2.31 -1.58 -16.50
CA GLU A 52 3.65 -1.73 -17.07
C GLU A 52 4.42 -0.41 -17.10
N LEU A 53 3.72 0.71 -17.29
CA LEU A 53 4.29 2.05 -17.27
C LEU A 53 4.71 2.47 -15.86
N LEU A 54 3.88 2.20 -14.87
CA LEU A 54 4.12 2.59 -13.48
C LEU A 54 5.10 1.64 -12.76
N THR A 55 5.03 0.35 -13.10
CA THR A 55 5.85 -0.70 -12.49
C THR A 55 6.64 -1.42 -13.58
N PRO A 56 7.92 -1.05 -13.77
CA PRO A 56 8.74 -1.63 -14.83
C PRO A 56 8.84 -3.16 -14.72
N ILE A 57 8.85 -3.80 -15.88
CA ILE A 57 9.13 -5.23 -15.99
C ILE A 57 10.60 -5.46 -15.62
N THR A 58 10.82 -6.29 -14.63
CA THR A 58 12.15 -6.67 -14.12
C THR A 58 12.16 -8.16 -13.79
N GLU A 59 13.31 -8.69 -13.43
CA GLU A 59 13.41 -10.07 -12.93
C GLU A 59 12.53 -10.33 -11.71
N ALA A 60 12.40 -9.35 -10.81
CA ALA A 60 11.54 -9.43 -9.62
C ALA A 60 10.05 -9.15 -9.92
N ASN A 61 9.77 -8.53 -11.05
CA ASN A 61 8.41 -8.24 -11.53
C ASN A 61 8.31 -8.60 -13.02
N PRO A 62 8.32 -9.90 -13.37
CA PRO A 62 8.26 -10.33 -14.76
C PRO A 62 6.87 -10.12 -15.36
N ARG A 63 6.83 -9.89 -16.68
CA ARG A 63 5.57 -9.93 -17.41
C ARG A 63 4.95 -11.31 -17.29
N GLN A 64 3.73 -11.40 -16.83
CA GLN A 64 2.99 -12.67 -16.70
C GLN A 64 2.30 -13.01 -18.02
N ASP A 65 3.09 -13.33 -19.04
CA ASP A 65 2.65 -13.74 -20.37
C ASP A 65 2.81 -15.26 -20.58
N GLU A 66 2.49 -15.74 -21.78
CA GLU A 66 2.63 -17.16 -22.11
C GLU A 66 4.08 -17.64 -21.99
N ALA A 67 5.06 -16.80 -22.29
CA ALA A 67 6.48 -17.14 -22.14
C ALA A 67 6.86 -17.32 -20.65
N PHE A 68 6.25 -16.54 -19.77
CA PHE A 68 6.39 -16.71 -18.32
C PHE A 68 5.72 -18.00 -17.84
N PHE A 69 4.46 -18.24 -18.22
CA PHE A 69 3.72 -19.43 -17.79
C PHE A 69 4.31 -20.73 -18.33
N SER A 70 4.89 -20.72 -19.55
CA SER A 70 5.52 -21.89 -20.13
C SER A 70 6.78 -22.38 -19.41
N LYS A 71 7.41 -21.50 -18.63
CA LYS A 71 8.60 -21.81 -17.81
C LYS A 71 8.24 -22.39 -16.45
N MET A 72 6.99 -22.28 -16.01
CA MET A 72 6.57 -22.76 -14.70
C MET A 72 6.53 -24.29 -14.68
N ARG A 73 7.17 -24.89 -13.71
CA ARG A 73 7.19 -26.35 -13.50
C ARG A 73 6.72 -26.67 -12.09
N HIS A 74 5.96 -27.74 -11.97
CA HIS A 74 5.49 -28.25 -10.69
C HIS A 74 6.65 -28.49 -9.69
N ALA A 75 7.75 -29.08 -10.16
CA ALA A 75 8.94 -29.35 -9.33
C ALA A 75 9.56 -28.09 -8.71
N ASP A 76 9.39 -26.90 -9.33
CA ASP A 76 9.91 -25.66 -8.78
C ASP A 76 9.11 -25.16 -7.58
N LEU A 77 7.83 -25.52 -7.45
CA LEU A 77 6.99 -25.09 -6.32
C LEU A 77 7.54 -25.62 -5.00
N GLU A 78 7.79 -26.93 -4.93
CA GLU A 78 8.29 -27.58 -3.72
C GLU A 78 9.69 -27.07 -3.37
N ARG A 79 10.56 -26.92 -4.39
CA ARG A 79 11.91 -26.39 -4.20
C ARG A 79 11.88 -24.97 -3.64
N ILE A 80 11.13 -24.05 -4.30
CA ILE A 80 11.02 -22.66 -3.87
C ILE A 80 10.42 -22.56 -2.46
N TYR A 81 9.37 -23.35 -2.19
CA TYR A 81 8.76 -23.37 -0.87
C TYR A 81 9.77 -23.81 0.22
N LYS A 82 10.48 -24.90 -0.01
CA LYS A 82 11.50 -25.40 0.92
C LYS A 82 12.64 -24.40 1.11
N GLU A 83 13.08 -23.75 0.03
CA GLU A 83 14.11 -22.71 0.11
C GLU A 83 13.66 -21.51 0.97
N HIS A 84 12.39 -21.13 0.91
CA HIS A 84 11.90 -19.92 1.61
C HIS A 84 11.31 -20.22 3.00
N PHE A 85 10.68 -21.35 3.20
CA PHE A 85 9.92 -21.67 4.42
C PHE A 85 10.37 -22.98 5.12
N GLY A 86 11.28 -23.74 4.51
CA GLY A 86 11.71 -25.03 5.03
C GLY A 86 12.63 -24.96 6.25
N ASP A 87 13.17 -23.80 6.57
CA ASP A 87 14.03 -23.55 7.74
C ASP A 87 13.31 -22.60 8.71
N ALA A 88 12.73 -23.18 9.76
CA ALA A 88 11.99 -22.40 10.76
C ALA A 88 12.87 -21.45 11.57
N SER A 89 14.19 -21.62 11.58
CA SER A 89 15.12 -20.68 12.23
C SER A 89 15.13 -19.30 11.54
N GLN A 90 14.67 -19.23 10.30
CA GLN A 90 14.55 -18.00 9.54
C GLN A 90 13.21 -17.28 9.74
N LEU A 91 12.26 -17.93 10.44
CA LEU A 91 10.94 -17.37 10.68
C LEU A 91 10.92 -16.63 12.02
N THR A 92 10.15 -15.57 12.08
CA THR A 92 9.80 -14.89 13.33
C THR A 92 8.30 -14.91 13.47
N GLY A 93 7.80 -15.42 14.61
CA GLY A 93 6.38 -15.50 14.93
C GLY A 93 6.01 -14.48 16.01
N CYS A 94 4.81 -13.92 15.89
CA CYS A 94 4.20 -13.09 16.92
C CYS A 94 2.84 -13.70 17.30
N ILE A 95 2.61 -13.90 18.60
CA ILE A 95 1.36 -14.40 19.14
C ILE A 95 0.70 -13.29 19.93
N LEU A 96 -0.50 -12.91 19.52
CA LEU A 96 -1.32 -11.92 20.18
C LEU A 96 -2.70 -12.52 20.46
N GLY A 97 -3.15 -12.42 21.70
CA GLY A 97 -4.46 -12.96 22.08
C GLY A 97 -4.63 -13.04 23.59
N ASP A 98 -5.82 -13.45 24.01
CA ASP A 98 -6.13 -13.72 25.42
C ASP A 98 -5.61 -15.11 25.80
N LEU A 99 -4.29 -15.21 25.97
CA LEU A 99 -3.58 -16.42 26.33
C LEU A 99 -2.66 -16.14 27.52
N SER A 100 -2.61 -17.09 28.48
CA SER A 100 -1.59 -17.02 29.52
C SER A 100 -0.19 -17.33 28.92
N GLU A 101 0.85 -16.81 29.54
CA GLU A 101 2.24 -17.12 29.16
C GLU A 101 2.51 -18.63 29.14
N ALA A 102 1.99 -19.37 30.12
CA ALA A 102 2.11 -20.82 30.19
C ALA A 102 1.48 -21.51 28.98
N GLU A 103 0.30 -21.07 28.57
CA GLU A 103 -0.41 -21.62 27.44
C GLU A 103 0.29 -21.26 26.11
N ALA A 104 0.70 -20.02 25.93
CA ALA A 104 1.48 -19.62 24.77
C ALA A 104 2.77 -20.43 24.64
N LYS A 105 3.49 -20.64 25.76
CA LYS A 105 4.70 -21.46 25.80
C LYS A 105 4.42 -22.94 25.48
N ARG A 106 3.31 -23.49 25.97
CA ARG A 106 2.87 -24.84 25.64
C ARG A 106 2.63 -24.99 24.12
N LEU A 107 1.86 -24.09 23.54
CA LEU A 107 1.53 -24.11 22.11
C LEU A 107 2.79 -23.99 21.24
N VAL A 108 3.66 -23.04 21.55
CA VAL A 108 4.94 -22.88 20.83
C VAL A 108 5.80 -24.13 20.94
N THR A 109 5.94 -24.69 22.14
CA THR A 109 6.78 -25.88 22.36
C THR A 109 6.20 -27.10 21.63
N THR A 110 4.89 -27.28 21.66
CA THR A 110 4.22 -28.44 21.05
C THR A 110 4.27 -28.41 19.54
N TYR A 111 4.01 -27.23 18.92
CA TYR A 111 3.81 -27.15 17.49
C TYR A 111 4.96 -26.46 16.75
N LEU A 112 5.43 -25.31 17.22
CA LEU A 112 6.42 -24.53 16.47
C LEU A 112 7.86 -24.98 16.73
N ALA A 113 8.19 -25.41 17.94
CA ALA A 113 9.51 -25.93 18.23
C ALA A 113 9.81 -27.29 17.56
N ALA A 114 8.76 -27.98 17.07
CA ALA A 114 8.89 -29.21 16.29
C ALA A 114 9.14 -28.95 14.78
N LEU A 115 9.13 -27.71 14.33
CA LEU A 115 9.43 -27.37 12.93
C LEU A 115 10.93 -27.57 12.64
N PRO A 116 11.28 -28.06 11.44
CA PRO A 116 12.70 -28.21 11.06
C PRO A 116 13.36 -26.83 10.93
N GLY A 117 14.58 -26.72 11.41
CA GLY A 117 15.37 -25.48 11.29
C GLY A 117 16.80 -25.67 11.76
N ASP A 118 17.71 -24.86 11.19
CA ASP A 118 19.11 -24.80 11.65
C ASP A 118 19.33 -23.46 12.40
N PRO A 119 19.39 -23.48 13.74
CA PRO A 119 19.60 -22.28 14.53
C PRO A 119 20.97 -21.62 14.31
N LYS A 120 21.90 -22.32 13.63
CA LYS A 120 23.22 -21.79 13.27
C LYS A 120 23.25 -21.20 11.86
N ALA A 121 22.19 -21.39 11.07
CA ALA A 121 22.10 -20.81 9.73
C ALA A 121 22.17 -19.27 9.83
N PRO A 122 22.94 -18.61 8.96
CA PRO A 122 22.95 -17.15 8.92
C PRO A 122 21.57 -16.64 8.53
N ARG A 123 21.10 -15.55 9.15
CA ARG A 123 19.85 -14.91 8.74
C ARG A 123 19.92 -14.51 7.27
N ARG A 124 18.85 -14.77 6.54
CA ARG A 124 18.73 -14.41 5.13
C ARG A 124 18.73 -12.90 5.00
N ASN A 125 19.56 -12.43 4.09
CA ASN A 125 19.53 -11.03 3.68
C ASN A 125 18.66 -10.90 2.43
N TYR A 126 17.51 -10.24 2.57
CA TYR A 126 16.59 -10.03 1.47
C TYR A 126 17.00 -8.81 0.66
N LYS A 127 17.06 -8.99 -0.65
CA LYS A 127 17.32 -7.90 -1.57
C LYS A 127 16.08 -7.03 -1.72
N VAL A 128 16.20 -5.76 -1.39
CA VAL A 128 15.12 -4.79 -1.61
C VAL A 128 15.12 -4.41 -3.08
N PHE A 129 13.98 -4.61 -3.74
CA PHE A 129 13.77 -4.21 -5.13
C PHE A 129 12.96 -2.91 -5.18
N ASN A 130 13.46 -1.94 -5.91
CA ASN A 130 12.68 -0.75 -6.25
C ASN A 130 11.84 -1.05 -7.49
N HIS A 131 10.53 -1.18 -7.30
CA HIS A 131 9.57 -1.48 -8.36
C HIS A 131 9.03 -0.24 -9.08
N ASN A 132 9.43 0.95 -8.66
CA ASN A 132 8.95 2.19 -9.28
C ASN A 132 9.70 2.48 -10.59
N SER A 133 9.01 3.05 -11.56
CA SER A 133 9.63 3.58 -12.77
C SER A 133 10.74 4.57 -12.44
N LYS A 134 11.82 4.53 -13.21
CA LYS A 134 12.94 5.49 -13.08
C LYS A 134 12.59 6.88 -13.61
N GLU A 135 11.55 7.02 -14.40
CA GLU A 135 11.11 8.30 -14.91
C GLU A 135 10.64 9.21 -13.78
N GLN A 136 11.07 10.48 -13.80
CA GLN A 136 10.69 11.46 -12.80
C GLN A 136 9.23 11.91 -12.99
N VAL A 137 8.85 12.10 -14.25
CA VAL A 137 7.50 12.52 -14.62
C VAL A 137 6.93 11.58 -15.66
N ILE A 138 5.80 10.97 -15.35
CA ILE A 138 4.98 10.23 -16.31
C ILE A 138 3.66 11.01 -16.46
N GLU A 139 3.35 11.42 -17.66
CA GLU A 139 2.09 12.04 -17.99
C GLU A 139 1.51 11.39 -19.24
N ARG A 140 0.38 10.70 -19.11
CA ARG A 140 -0.24 9.94 -20.19
C ARG A 140 -1.75 10.06 -20.16
N THR A 141 -2.31 10.18 -21.36
CA THR A 141 -3.75 10.10 -21.59
C THR A 141 -4.03 8.88 -22.45
N PHE A 142 -5.00 8.08 -22.05
CA PHE A 142 -5.46 6.91 -22.76
C PHE A 142 -6.93 7.09 -23.17
N GLU A 143 -7.30 6.51 -24.30
CA GLU A 143 -8.68 6.36 -24.70
C GLU A 143 -9.08 4.88 -24.60
N ALA A 144 -10.21 4.63 -23.94
CA ALA A 144 -10.71 3.28 -23.71
C ALA A 144 -12.17 3.18 -24.11
N ASP A 145 -12.59 2.02 -24.61
CA ASP A 145 -14.00 1.73 -24.78
C ASP A 145 -14.62 1.44 -23.40
N ILE A 146 -15.05 2.52 -22.76
CA ILE A 146 -15.79 2.51 -21.50
C ILE A 146 -17.16 3.13 -21.71
N ALA A 147 -18.14 2.67 -20.92
CA ALA A 147 -19.52 3.09 -21.10
C ALA A 147 -19.71 4.59 -20.78
N GLY A 148 -20.48 5.25 -21.59
CA GLY A 148 -20.92 6.63 -21.37
C GLY A 148 -19.87 7.69 -21.69
N ASP A 149 -20.13 8.91 -21.21
CA ASP A 149 -19.20 10.04 -21.22
C ASP A 149 -18.39 10.00 -19.93
N ALA A 150 -17.26 9.28 -19.93
CA ALA A 150 -16.47 9.05 -18.75
C ALA A 150 -15.00 9.48 -18.91
N GLY A 151 -14.49 10.08 -17.86
CA GLY A 151 -13.08 10.40 -17.66
C GLY A 151 -12.63 9.98 -16.26
N GLU A 152 -11.46 9.40 -16.16
CA GLU A 152 -10.80 9.06 -14.90
C GLU A 152 -9.46 9.77 -14.84
N VAL A 153 -9.14 10.33 -13.70
CA VAL A 153 -7.89 11.04 -13.46
C VAL A 153 -7.22 10.46 -12.24
N GLU A 154 -5.96 10.06 -12.39
CA GLU A 154 -5.08 9.67 -11.30
C GLU A 154 -3.85 10.58 -11.31
N ILE A 155 -3.59 11.24 -10.19
CA ILE A 155 -2.41 12.07 -9.95
C ILE A 155 -1.68 11.48 -8.75
N SER A 156 -0.41 11.10 -8.93
CA SER A 156 0.38 10.54 -7.84
C SER A 156 1.73 11.24 -7.73
N PHE A 157 2.16 11.46 -6.49
CA PHE A 157 3.49 11.93 -6.12
C PHE A 157 4.16 10.86 -5.27
N LEU A 158 5.40 10.50 -5.60
CA LEU A 158 6.16 9.46 -4.93
C LEU A 158 7.48 10.02 -4.41
N GLY A 159 7.72 9.91 -3.11
CA GLY A 159 8.98 10.27 -2.47
C GLY A 159 9.77 9.04 -2.05
N ASP A 160 11.09 9.15 -1.98
CA ASP A 160 12.01 8.09 -1.59
C ASP A 160 12.91 8.49 -0.40
N LYS A 161 12.57 9.59 0.26
CA LYS A 161 13.30 10.09 1.43
C LYS A 161 12.60 9.72 2.73
N LYS A 162 13.40 9.45 3.78
CA LYS A 162 12.89 9.24 5.12
C LYS A 162 12.22 10.52 5.63
N LEU A 163 10.99 10.38 6.11
CA LEU A 163 10.25 11.43 6.77
C LEU A 163 10.55 11.40 8.28
N THR A 164 10.56 12.57 8.91
CA THR A 164 10.49 12.66 10.36
C THR A 164 9.10 12.22 10.86
N GLU A 165 8.96 11.91 12.14
CA GLU A 165 7.66 11.57 12.75
C GLU A 165 6.63 12.67 12.51
N ARG A 166 7.02 13.94 12.68
CA ARG A 166 6.17 15.11 12.41
C ARG A 166 5.72 15.18 10.94
N GLU A 167 6.63 14.94 9.99
CA GLU A 167 6.29 14.92 8.58
C GLU A 167 5.36 13.74 8.22
N ALA A 168 5.53 12.58 8.84
CA ALA A 168 4.66 11.42 8.63
C ALA A 168 3.23 11.68 9.16
N LEU A 169 3.11 12.28 10.35
CA LEU A 169 1.81 12.72 10.88
C LEU A 169 1.18 13.82 10.01
N ALA A 170 2.00 14.80 9.58
CA ALA A 170 1.53 15.85 8.68
C ALA A 170 1.03 15.29 7.34
N LEU A 171 1.65 14.23 6.82
CA LEU A 171 1.20 13.52 5.62
C LEU A 171 -0.16 12.85 5.82
N SER A 172 -0.41 12.26 6.99
CA SER A 172 -1.71 11.67 7.33
C SER A 172 -2.81 12.74 7.45
N LEU A 173 -2.50 13.88 8.08
CA LEU A 173 -3.41 15.03 8.15
C LEU A 173 -3.68 15.64 6.76
N LEU A 174 -2.65 15.70 5.91
CA LEU A 174 -2.78 16.15 4.53
C LEU A 174 -3.82 15.34 3.76
N GLN A 175 -3.87 14.02 3.94
CA GLN A 175 -4.84 13.16 3.27
C GLN A 175 -6.28 13.64 3.51
N ILE A 176 -6.64 13.86 4.77
CA ILE A 176 -8.00 14.23 5.16
C ILE A 176 -8.32 15.66 4.72
N LEU A 177 -7.41 16.61 4.98
CA LEU A 177 -7.57 18.01 4.58
C LEU A 177 -7.73 18.16 3.07
N LEU A 178 -6.91 17.44 2.29
CA LEU A 178 -6.97 17.49 0.84
C LEU A 178 -8.23 16.79 0.31
N GLN A 179 -8.64 15.67 0.93
CA GLN A 179 -9.89 14.98 0.60
C GLN A 179 -11.09 15.92 0.76
N ASP A 180 -11.19 16.60 1.90
CA ASP A 180 -12.29 17.54 2.18
C ASP A 180 -12.27 18.71 1.21
N ARG A 181 -11.10 19.33 1.00
CA ARG A 181 -10.98 20.48 0.09
C ARG A 181 -11.31 20.12 -1.36
N LEU A 182 -10.82 18.97 -1.85
CA LEU A 182 -11.17 18.52 -3.22
C LEU A 182 -12.64 18.21 -3.34
N PHE A 183 -13.24 17.63 -2.30
CA PHE A 183 -14.67 17.37 -2.29
C PHE A 183 -15.48 18.68 -2.41
N ASP A 184 -15.15 19.68 -1.58
CA ASP A 184 -15.84 20.98 -1.59
C ASP A 184 -15.63 21.72 -2.92
N GLU A 185 -14.42 21.73 -3.47
CA GLU A 185 -14.09 22.48 -4.67
C GLU A 185 -14.59 21.79 -5.96
N LEU A 186 -14.32 20.48 -6.13
CA LEU A 186 -14.60 19.80 -7.40
C LEU A 186 -16.00 19.19 -7.44
N ARG A 187 -16.56 18.76 -6.31
CA ARG A 187 -17.88 18.15 -6.28
C ARG A 187 -18.99 19.16 -5.99
N GLU A 188 -18.87 19.96 -4.93
CA GLU A 188 -19.95 20.83 -4.51
C GLU A 188 -20.00 22.12 -5.34
N LYS A 189 -18.86 22.79 -5.59
CA LYS A 189 -18.82 24.02 -6.36
C LYS A 189 -18.90 23.79 -7.87
N ASP A 190 -18.10 22.86 -8.39
CA ASP A 190 -17.99 22.62 -9.82
C ASP A 190 -19.00 21.58 -10.33
N GLN A 191 -19.64 20.80 -9.43
CA GLN A 191 -20.57 19.71 -9.74
C GLN A 191 -20.05 18.77 -10.83
N ALA A 192 -18.75 18.52 -10.81
CA ALA A 192 -18.02 17.99 -11.96
C ALA A 192 -17.47 16.57 -11.74
N THR A 193 -17.59 16.02 -10.52
CA THR A 193 -17.07 14.69 -10.20
C THR A 193 -18.08 13.86 -9.41
N TYR A 194 -18.03 12.55 -9.62
CA TYR A 194 -18.88 11.57 -8.92
C TYR A 194 -18.20 10.98 -7.67
N SER A 195 -16.89 10.78 -7.73
CA SER A 195 -16.10 10.23 -6.64
C SER A 195 -14.72 10.86 -6.61
N ILE A 196 -14.21 11.11 -5.41
CA ILE A 196 -12.86 11.60 -5.17
C ILE A 196 -12.26 10.73 -4.07
N ALA A 197 -11.04 10.27 -4.27
CA ALA A 197 -10.26 9.55 -3.27
C ALA A 197 -8.86 10.15 -3.17
N VAL A 198 -8.44 10.47 -1.95
CA VAL A 198 -7.09 10.88 -1.64
C VAL A 198 -6.48 9.84 -0.71
N ASN A 199 -5.32 9.32 -1.06
CA ASN A 199 -4.60 8.36 -0.24
C ASN A 199 -3.16 8.83 -0.05
N THR A 200 -2.66 8.66 1.16
CA THR A 200 -1.24 8.83 1.46
C THR A 200 -0.69 7.54 2.05
N ASN A 201 0.58 7.29 1.80
CA ASN A 201 1.28 6.16 2.39
C ASN A 201 2.70 6.58 2.76
N TYR A 202 3.22 6.03 3.85
CA TYR A 202 4.60 6.18 4.26
C TYR A 202 5.13 4.88 4.85
N THR A 203 6.30 4.48 4.38
CA THR A 203 7.07 3.35 4.92
C THR A 203 8.49 3.83 5.21
N ALA A 204 8.98 3.60 6.42
CA ALA A 204 10.34 4.01 6.81
C ALA A 204 11.39 2.96 6.45
N GLU A 205 11.05 1.70 6.60
CA GLU A 205 11.93 0.54 6.41
C GLU A 205 11.23 -0.53 5.55
N PRO A 206 11.92 -1.38 4.82
CA PRO A 206 13.38 -1.48 4.65
C PRO A 206 13.96 -0.43 3.71
N ALA A 207 13.14 0.28 2.95
CA ALA A 207 13.53 1.41 2.12
C ALA A 207 12.48 2.52 2.28
N PRO A 208 12.87 3.76 2.60
CA PRO A 208 11.92 4.82 2.79
C PRO A 208 11.13 5.08 1.51
N SER A 209 9.82 5.18 1.67
CA SER A 209 8.91 5.55 0.59
C SER A 209 7.73 6.34 1.12
N SER A 210 7.30 7.33 0.38
CA SER A 210 6.09 8.09 0.65
C SER A 210 5.30 8.29 -0.63
N SER A 211 3.98 8.37 -0.52
CA SER A 211 3.13 8.67 -1.66
C SER A 211 1.93 9.53 -1.27
N LEU A 212 1.50 10.34 -2.21
CA LEU A 212 0.20 10.99 -2.23
C LEU A 212 -0.45 10.62 -3.56
N SER A 213 -1.62 10.01 -3.54
CA SER A 213 -2.40 9.72 -4.75
C SER A 213 -3.80 10.33 -4.65
N ILE A 214 -4.24 10.88 -5.75
CA ILE A 214 -5.54 11.52 -5.93
C ILE A 214 -6.20 10.84 -7.12
N HIS A 215 -7.37 10.28 -6.92
CA HIS A 215 -8.15 9.66 -7.98
C HIS A 215 -9.56 10.24 -7.99
N PHE A 216 -10.07 10.55 -9.16
CA PHE A 216 -11.47 10.95 -9.33
C PHE A 216 -12.02 10.56 -10.70
N THR A 217 -13.35 10.44 -10.74
CA THR A 217 -14.09 10.18 -11.97
C THR A 217 -14.95 11.39 -12.37
N THR A 218 -15.05 11.66 -13.65
CA THR A 218 -15.76 12.81 -14.22
C THR A 218 -16.25 12.52 -15.63
N SER A 219 -16.74 13.50 -16.37
CA SER A 219 -16.97 13.38 -17.81
C SER A 219 -15.65 13.48 -18.59
N ARG A 220 -15.62 12.89 -19.79
CA ARG A 220 -14.48 12.98 -20.72
C ARG A 220 -13.97 14.40 -20.91
N GLU A 221 -14.89 15.34 -21.15
CA GLU A 221 -14.56 16.73 -21.45
C GLU A 221 -13.97 17.49 -20.26
N LYS A 222 -14.43 17.19 -19.05
CA LYS A 222 -13.98 17.87 -17.82
C LYS A 222 -12.67 17.33 -17.25
N ALA A 223 -12.19 16.16 -17.69
CA ALA A 223 -11.04 15.49 -17.08
C ALA A 223 -9.79 16.37 -17.00
N ASP A 224 -9.41 17.04 -18.11
CA ASP A 224 -8.21 17.88 -18.13
C ASP A 224 -8.39 19.18 -17.32
N GLN A 225 -9.58 19.77 -17.35
CA GLN A 225 -9.91 20.96 -16.56
C GLN A 225 -9.81 20.65 -15.06
N LEU A 226 -10.39 19.53 -14.61
CA LEU A 226 -10.36 19.16 -13.21
C LEU A 226 -8.97 18.73 -12.76
N LYS A 227 -8.19 18.08 -13.63
CA LYS A 227 -6.77 17.83 -13.39
C LYS A 227 -6.02 19.15 -13.13
N ALA A 228 -6.21 20.15 -13.98
CA ALA A 228 -5.58 21.47 -13.81
C ALA A 228 -6.05 22.16 -12.50
N ARG A 229 -7.35 22.09 -12.19
CA ARG A 229 -7.92 22.64 -10.96
C ARG A 229 -7.34 21.95 -9.71
N THR A 230 -7.18 20.62 -9.74
CA THR A 230 -6.51 19.88 -8.67
C THR A 230 -5.10 20.41 -8.41
N TYR A 231 -4.32 20.66 -9.46
CA TYR A 231 -2.98 21.25 -9.30
C TYR A 231 -3.00 22.67 -8.72
N GLU A 232 -3.98 23.48 -9.03
CA GLU A 232 -4.15 24.80 -8.40
C GLU A 232 -4.39 24.68 -6.90
N ILE A 233 -5.25 23.75 -6.50
CA ILE A 233 -5.54 23.46 -5.10
C ILE A 233 -4.29 22.97 -4.38
N LEU A 234 -3.55 22.02 -4.95
CA LEU A 234 -2.30 21.53 -4.39
C LEU A 234 -1.26 22.63 -4.19
N ARG A 235 -1.07 23.50 -5.20
CA ARG A 235 -0.14 24.62 -5.12
C ARG A 235 -0.57 25.62 -4.04
N SER A 236 -1.85 25.92 -3.95
CA SER A 236 -2.43 26.81 -2.94
C SER A 236 -2.15 26.27 -1.52
N MET A 237 -2.42 24.98 -1.27
CA MET A 237 -2.15 24.36 0.02
C MET A 237 -0.65 24.33 0.33
N ALA A 238 0.19 23.98 -0.64
CA ALA A 238 1.65 23.97 -0.48
C ALA A 238 2.25 25.36 -0.23
N ALA A 239 1.56 26.43 -0.66
CA ALA A 239 1.88 27.80 -0.36
C ALA A 239 1.39 28.26 1.04
N GLY A 240 0.80 27.35 1.83
CA GLY A 240 0.31 27.63 3.18
C GLY A 240 -1.10 28.23 3.23
N GLN A 241 -1.83 28.24 2.13
CA GLN A 241 -3.22 28.74 2.10
C GLN A 241 -4.18 27.65 2.64
N ILE A 242 -4.01 27.32 3.91
CA ILE A 242 -4.87 26.44 4.70
C ILE A 242 -5.49 27.31 5.79
N SER A 243 -6.81 27.50 5.75
CA SER A 243 -7.46 28.33 6.77
C SER A 243 -7.47 27.67 8.13
N GLN A 244 -7.52 28.47 9.20
CA GLN A 244 -7.58 27.93 10.56
C GLN A 244 -8.83 27.10 10.82
N ASP A 245 -9.96 27.47 10.22
CA ASP A 245 -11.22 26.74 10.38
C ASP A 245 -11.20 25.40 9.68
N GLU A 246 -10.67 25.35 8.45
CA GLU A 246 -10.45 24.11 7.70
C GLU A 246 -9.49 23.18 8.45
N TYR A 247 -8.37 23.70 8.92
CA TYR A 247 -7.40 22.92 9.69
C TYR A 247 -8.01 22.35 10.97
N LYS A 248 -8.73 23.18 11.75
CA LYS A 248 -9.37 22.77 13.00
C LYS A 248 -10.45 21.71 12.81
N LYS A 249 -11.19 21.72 11.70
CA LYS A 249 -12.22 20.70 11.40
C LYS A 249 -11.60 19.28 11.39
N VAL A 250 -10.38 19.13 10.92
CA VAL A 250 -9.70 17.83 10.84
C VAL A 250 -8.84 17.57 12.07
N HIS A 251 -8.06 18.55 12.49
CA HIS A 251 -7.07 18.42 13.56
C HIS A 251 -7.70 18.15 14.93
N VAL A 252 -8.77 18.87 15.27
CA VAL A 252 -9.39 18.77 16.62
C VAL A 252 -10.00 17.37 16.87
N PRO A 253 -10.84 16.79 15.98
CA PRO A 253 -11.34 15.44 16.18
C PRO A 253 -10.24 14.41 16.33
N LEU A 254 -9.20 14.44 15.48
CA LEU A 254 -8.11 13.49 15.54
C LEU A 254 -7.29 13.61 16.83
N THR A 255 -7.07 14.83 17.31
CA THR A 255 -6.41 15.06 18.62
C THR A 255 -7.25 14.49 19.75
N LEU A 256 -8.57 14.68 19.73
CA LEU A 256 -9.46 14.13 20.74
C LEU A 256 -9.49 12.61 20.72
N ASP A 257 -9.51 12.01 19.53
CA ASP A 257 -9.46 10.56 19.35
C ASP A 257 -8.14 9.97 19.87
N GLU A 258 -7.02 10.65 19.63
CA GLU A 258 -5.71 10.26 20.16
C GLU A 258 -5.69 10.30 21.71
N VAL A 259 -6.19 11.38 22.30
CA VAL A 259 -6.30 11.53 23.77
C VAL A 259 -7.24 10.49 24.38
N GLU A 260 -8.36 10.22 23.74
CA GLU A 260 -9.33 9.22 24.24
C GLU A 260 -8.74 7.80 24.14
N ARG A 261 -8.03 7.50 23.06
CA ARG A 261 -7.31 6.22 22.90
C ARG A 261 -6.23 6.05 23.98
N GLU A 262 -5.45 7.09 24.24
CA GLU A 262 -4.44 7.08 25.32
C GLU A 262 -5.07 6.83 26.69
N LYS A 263 -6.24 7.43 26.99
CA LYS A 263 -6.97 7.20 28.24
C LYS A 263 -7.49 5.77 28.35
N GLN A 264 -8.05 5.22 27.27
CA GLN A 264 -8.57 3.85 27.25
C GLN A 264 -7.47 2.82 27.40
N LEU A 265 -6.34 3.04 26.79
CA LEU A 265 -5.17 2.16 26.88
C LEU A 265 -4.48 2.28 28.25
N GLY A 266 -4.50 3.46 28.87
CA GLY A 266 -3.80 3.74 30.12
C GLY A 266 -2.31 3.39 29.99
N ASP A 267 -1.83 2.50 30.91
CA ASP A 267 -0.47 1.99 30.83
C ASP A 267 -0.28 0.81 29.86
N LYS A 268 -1.35 0.34 29.24
CA LYS A 268 -1.32 -0.79 28.30
C LYS A 268 -1.01 -0.26 26.89
N LEU A 269 -0.18 -0.98 26.19
CA LEU A 269 0.03 -0.73 24.76
C LEU A 269 -1.11 -1.31 23.94
N GLY A 270 -1.58 -0.58 22.94
CA GLY A 270 -2.56 -1.07 21.98
C GLY A 270 -2.01 -2.22 21.13
N LEU A 271 -2.91 -2.97 20.53
CA LEU A 271 -2.56 -4.09 19.67
C LEU A 271 -1.69 -3.67 18.48
N ASP A 272 -1.99 -2.52 17.89
CA ASP A 272 -1.25 -1.87 16.81
C ASP A 272 0.20 -1.55 17.20
N VAL A 273 0.40 -1.04 18.41
CA VAL A 273 1.74 -0.75 18.96
C VAL A 273 2.52 -2.06 19.17
N TRP A 274 1.89 -3.10 19.72
CA TRP A 274 2.53 -4.41 19.86
C TRP A 274 2.92 -5.02 18.51
N ILE A 275 2.05 -4.95 17.50
CA ILE A 275 2.36 -5.41 16.14
C ILE A 275 3.57 -4.66 15.58
N ALA A 276 3.60 -3.33 15.71
CA ALA A 276 4.72 -2.52 15.23
C ALA A 276 6.04 -2.86 15.94
N LEU A 277 6.01 -3.04 17.27
CA LEU A 277 7.17 -3.43 18.06
C LEU A 277 7.72 -4.79 17.67
N LEU A 278 6.84 -5.77 17.51
CA LEU A 278 7.22 -7.13 17.18
C LEU A 278 7.70 -7.24 15.73
N SER A 279 7.11 -6.46 14.81
CA SER A 279 7.60 -6.34 13.44
C SER A 279 9.00 -5.73 13.39
N SER A 280 9.22 -4.63 14.13
CA SER A 280 10.55 -4.01 14.24
C SER A 280 11.58 -4.96 14.85
N TYR A 281 11.20 -5.74 15.86
CA TYR A 281 12.07 -6.78 16.44
C TYR A 281 12.40 -7.86 15.40
N ALA A 282 11.40 -8.30 14.63
CA ALA A 282 11.60 -9.30 13.57
C ALA A 282 12.63 -8.84 12.53
N GLU A 283 12.60 -7.56 12.17
CA GLU A 283 13.51 -6.97 11.19
C GLU A 283 14.91 -6.68 11.74
N THR A 284 15.00 -6.17 12.96
CA THR A 284 16.25 -5.62 13.51
C THR A 284 16.93 -6.57 14.51
N GLY A 285 16.19 -7.52 15.09
CA GLY A 285 16.65 -8.37 16.19
C GLY A 285 16.80 -7.63 17.54
N VAL A 286 16.41 -6.36 17.58
CA VAL A 286 16.49 -5.52 18.79
C VAL A 286 15.15 -5.51 19.50
N VAL A 287 15.12 -5.93 20.77
CA VAL A 287 13.92 -5.83 21.61
C VAL A 287 13.72 -4.34 21.96
N PRO A 288 12.66 -3.70 21.47
CA PRO A 288 12.43 -2.31 21.83
C PRO A 288 12.15 -2.20 23.33
N SER A 289 12.85 -1.31 24.00
CA SER A 289 12.59 -1.03 25.41
C SER A 289 11.25 -0.33 25.56
N MET A 290 10.32 -0.93 26.30
CA MET A 290 9.03 -0.30 26.65
C MET A 290 9.22 1.08 27.33
N LYS A 291 10.27 1.22 28.15
CA LYS A 291 10.65 2.49 28.76
C LYS A 291 11.16 3.52 27.73
N ALA A 292 11.95 3.07 26.76
CA ALA A 292 12.48 3.95 25.71
C ALA A 292 11.36 4.46 24.79
N GLN A 293 10.30 3.68 24.60
CA GLN A 293 9.16 4.07 23.80
C GLN A 293 8.21 5.03 24.53
N LYS A 294 8.04 4.86 25.85
CA LYS A 294 7.34 5.84 26.71
C LYS A 294 8.15 7.13 26.96
N GLN A 295 9.45 7.10 26.74
CA GLN A 295 10.37 8.25 26.94
C GLN A 295 10.81 8.91 25.63
N LYS A 296 10.49 8.35 24.46
CA LYS A 296 10.58 9.11 23.23
C LYS A 296 9.60 10.25 23.33
N ASP A 297 10.10 11.46 23.05
CA ASP A 297 9.25 12.62 22.77
C ASP A 297 8.46 12.31 21.49
N GLU A 298 7.43 11.50 21.61
CA GLU A 298 6.53 11.19 20.50
C GLU A 298 5.86 12.47 20.07
N VAL A 299 6.10 12.86 18.83
CA VAL A 299 5.36 13.95 18.20
C VAL A 299 3.89 13.51 18.15
N LYS A 300 3.01 14.26 18.79
CA LYS A 300 1.57 14.01 18.81
C LYS A 300 0.88 14.74 17.66
N ILE A 301 -0.32 14.26 17.31
CA ILE A 301 -1.19 14.98 16.35
C ILE A 301 -1.36 16.44 16.79
N ALA A 302 -1.53 16.70 18.10
CA ALA A 302 -1.64 18.03 18.68
C ALA A 302 -0.45 18.96 18.38
N ASP A 303 0.74 18.42 18.14
CA ASP A 303 1.95 19.18 17.86
C ASP A 303 2.12 19.55 16.38
N VAL A 304 1.36 18.92 15.50
CA VAL A 304 1.41 19.18 14.05
C VAL A 304 0.63 20.44 13.73
N THR A 305 1.12 21.23 12.82
CA THR A 305 0.51 22.51 12.42
C THR A 305 0.10 22.51 10.96
N ALA A 306 -0.77 23.44 10.55
CA ALA A 306 -1.09 23.65 9.15
C ALA A 306 0.15 23.96 8.29
N SER A 307 1.18 24.59 8.87
CA SER A 307 2.46 24.83 8.21
C SER A 307 3.25 23.54 7.96
N ASP A 308 3.18 22.57 8.87
CA ASP A 308 3.82 21.26 8.68
C ASP A 308 3.14 20.51 7.52
N VAL A 309 1.80 20.57 7.44
CA VAL A 309 1.03 19.98 6.33
C VAL A 309 1.39 20.64 4.99
N ALA A 310 1.46 21.97 4.93
CA ALA A 310 1.89 22.68 3.74
C ALA A 310 3.32 22.32 3.33
N SER A 311 4.22 22.16 4.31
CA SER A 311 5.63 21.84 4.08
C SER A 311 5.83 20.43 3.53
N VAL A 312 5.14 19.43 4.07
CA VAL A 312 5.23 18.05 3.55
C VAL A 312 4.64 17.95 2.14
N LEU A 313 3.53 18.64 1.87
CA LEU A 313 2.96 18.72 0.52
C LEU A 313 3.95 19.37 -0.45
N LYS A 314 4.52 20.52 -0.09
CA LYS A 314 5.54 21.21 -0.90
C LYS A 314 6.75 20.31 -1.21
N LYS A 315 7.19 19.52 -0.23
CA LYS A 315 8.27 18.55 -0.38
C LYS A 315 7.91 17.49 -1.43
N LEU A 316 6.73 16.90 -1.32
CA LEU A 316 6.24 15.90 -2.30
C LEU A 316 6.11 16.47 -3.72
N LEU A 317 5.57 17.69 -3.86
CA LEU A 317 5.41 18.34 -5.16
C LEU A 317 6.74 18.65 -5.85
N ASN A 318 7.78 19.01 -5.08
CA ASN A 318 9.06 19.44 -5.61
C ASN A 318 10.08 18.29 -5.77
N GLU A 319 10.04 17.30 -4.90
CA GLU A 319 11.04 16.24 -4.81
C GLU A 319 10.51 14.89 -5.27
N GLY A 320 9.19 14.71 -5.29
CA GLY A 320 8.54 13.46 -5.65
C GLY A 320 8.51 13.20 -7.15
N LYS A 321 8.54 11.92 -7.50
CA LYS A 321 8.22 11.50 -8.86
C LYS A 321 6.73 11.70 -9.10
N ARG A 322 6.37 12.28 -10.25
CA ARG A 322 4.98 12.57 -10.59
C ARG A 322 4.41 11.57 -11.58
N ARG A 323 3.18 11.16 -11.37
CA ARG A 323 2.41 10.28 -12.23
C ARG A 323 1.03 10.89 -12.48
N ASP A 324 0.76 11.27 -13.72
CA ASP A 324 -0.52 11.81 -14.18
C ASP A 324 -1.08 10.87 -15.23
N ILE A 325 -2.09 10.13 -14.88
CA ILE A 325 -2.78 9.21 -15.77
C ILE A 325 -4.21 9.69 -15.98
N VAL A 326 -4.59 9.89 -17.21
CA VAL A 326 -5.97 10.21 -17.59
C VAL A 326 -6.49 9.12 -18.51
N VAL A 327 -7.65 8.56 -18.19
CA VAL A 327 -8.34 7.61 -19.05
C VAL A 327 -9.66 8.21 -19.46
N LYS A 328 -9.91 8.32 -20.76
CA LYS A 328 -11.14 8.91 -21.32
C LYS A 328 -11.91 7.85 -22.12
N SER A 329 -13.23 7.93 -22.10
CA SER A 329 -14.04 7.18 -23.06
C SER A 329 -13.69 7.60 -24.48
N ILE A 330 -13.79 6.68 -25.44
CA ILE A 330 -13.67 7.00 -26.87
C ILE A 330 -14.80 7.97 -27.24
N ALA A 331 -14.50 9.01 -28.02
CA ALA A 331 -15.50 9.97 -28.46
C ALA A 331 -16.64 9.25 -29.23
N PRO A 332 -17.91 9.68 -29.07
CA PRO A 332 -19.03 9.03 -29.75
C PRO A 332 -18.87 8.99 -31.28
N GLU A 333 -18.27 10.01 -31.86
CA GLU A 333 -17.94 10.12 -33.28
C GLU A 333 -16.87 9.16 -33.77
N ASP A 334 -16.00 8.67 -32.87
CA ASP A 334 -14.91 7.74 -33.17
C ASP A 334 -15.28 6.27 -32.90
N LYS A 335 -16.47 6.01 -32.33
CA LYS A 335 -16.95 4.64 -32.12
C LYS A 335 -17.30 4.04 -33.48
N LYS A 336 -16.42 3.17 -33.99
CA LYS A 336 -16.75 2.29 -35.10
C LYS A 336 -17.80 1.27 -34.62
N TRP A 337 -19.06 1.47 -35.02
CA TRP A 337 -20.08 0.45 -34.84
C TRP A 337 -19.75 -0.71 -35.79
N GLU A 338 -19.13 -1.77 -35.29
CA GLU A 338 -19.10 -3.03 -36.03
C GLU A 338 -20.51 -3.61 -36.01
N HIS A 339 -21.15 -3.60 -37.17
CA HIS A 339 -22.46 -4.22 -37.45
C HIS A 339 -22.30 -5.70 -37.64
#